data_3920a91f7e784a15dd00883b618acafc
#
_entry.id   3920a91f7e784a15dd00883b618acafc
#
_cell.length_a   1.000
_cell.length_b   1.000
_cell.length_c   1.000
_cell.angle_alpha   90.00
_cell.angle_beta   90.00
_cell.angle_gamma   90.00
#
_symmetry.space_group_name_H-M   'P 1'
#
loop_
_entity.id
_entity.type
_entity.pdbx_description
1 polymer ?
#
loop_
_entity_poly.entity_id
_entity_poly.type
_entity_poly.pdbx_seq_one_letter_code
_entity_poly.pdbx_strand_id
1 'polypeptide(L)'
;MRKALELLEQLPQPQSILETGCMRELPTDEAAKNDGCSTMLWDAYACHHDGRVFSCDIDEAKVQQAAEHVSERVAFLVGDSVRRLWNVPGMVQLLYLDSFDLQWTNPHPSALHHLAEMASASRLLQPGSLVLIDDCGPDGGKGFYVANWLHHIGATPIMRHYQYLWQMPSWKSI
;
A
#
# COMPACT_ATOMS: atom_id res chain seq x y z
N MET A 1 5.78 6.37 -5.21
CA MET A 1 4.67 7.12 -4.60
C MET A 1 4.14 8.26 -5.48
N ARG A 2 4.96 9.25 -5.96
CA ARG A 2 4.47 10.39 -6.75
C ARG A 2 3.53 10.00 -7.91
N LYS A 3 3.90 8.97 -8.70
CA LYS A 3 3.07 8.53 -9.83
C LYS A 3 1.71 7.96 -9.40
N ALA A 4 1.64 7.33 -8.23
CA ALA A 4 0.38 6.85 -7.68
C ALA A 4 -0.54 8.03 -7.30
N LEU A 5 0.01 9.08 -6.67
CA LEU A 5 -0.76 10.30 -6.34
C LEU A 5 -1.32 10.99 -7.60
N GLU A 6 -0.49 11.18 -8.64
CA GLU A 6 -0.92 11.76 -9.91
C GLU A 6 -2.09 11.01 -10.56
N LEU A 7 -2.15 9.69 -10.36
CA LEU A 7 -3.24 8.86 -10.89
C LEU A 7 -4.47 8.88 -9.98
N LEU A 8 -4.26 8.91 -8.66
CA LEU A 8 -5.36 9.05 -7.70
C LEU A 8 -6.14 10.35 -7.95
N GLU A 9 -5.46 11.46 -8.27
CA GLU A 9 -6.11 12.74 -8.59
C GLU A 9 -7.08 12.64 -9.78
N GLN A 10 -6.91 11.64 -10.66
CA GLN A 10 -7.76 11.41 -11.82
C GLN A 10 -8.98 10.53 -11.51
N LEU A 11 -9.02 9.91 -10.34
CA LEU A 11 -10.12 9.06 -9.91
C LEU A 11 -11.19 9.88 -9.16
N PRO A 12 -12.44 9.40 -9.11
CA PRO A 12 -13.49 10.06 -8.32
C PRO A 12 -13.12 10.20 -6.85
N GLN A 13 -13.47 11.35 -6.25
CA GLN A 13 -13.29 11.65 -4.83
C GLN A 13 -14.61 11.43 -4.06
N PRO A 14 -14.60 11.20 -2.74
CA PRO A 14 -13.41 10.96 -1.90
C PRO A 14 -12.80 9.57 -2.12
N GLN A 15 -11.55 9.39 -1.71
CA GLN A 15 -10.82 8.15 -1.91
C GLN A 15 -10.37 7.52 -0.59
N SER A 16 -10.24 6.20 -0.62
CA SER A 16 -9.66 5.43 0.47
C SER A 16 -8.33 4.82 0.04
N ILE A 17 -7.33 4.98 0.89
CA ILE A 17 -5.99 4.41 0.74
C ILE A 17 -5.81 3.35 1.83
N LEU A 18 -5.23 2.22 1.47
CA LEU A 18 -4.88 1.14 2.39
C LEU A 18 -3.38 0.89 2.31
N GLU A 19 -2.72 0.99 3.45
CA GLU A 19 -1.29 0.78 3.61
C GLU A 19 -1.04 -0.43 4.52
N THR A 20 -0.07 -1.27 4.17
CA THR A 20 0.51 -2.27 5.07
C THR A 20 1.95 -1.92 5.38
N GLY A 21 2.31 -1.88 6.68
CA GLY A 21 3.53 -1.24 7.19
C GLY A 21 3.32 0.25 7.39
N CYS A 22 3.26 0.73 8.64
CA CYS A 22 3.20 2.17 8.92
C CYS A 22 4.60 2.78 8.99
N MET A 23 4.68 4.11 9.01
CA MET A 23 5.94 4.83 9.25
C MET A 23 6.60 4.35 10.54
N ARG A 24 7.92 4.15 10.51
CA ARG A 24 8.69 3.60 11.64
C ARG A 24 9.55 4.62 12.37
N GLU A 25 9.84 5.73 11.73
CA GLU A 25 10.69 6.79 12.27
C GLU A 25 9.95 8.12 12.32
N LEU A 26 10.43 9.01 13.21
CA LEU A 26 9.92 10.37 13.27
C LEU A 26 10.19 11.12 11.96
N PRO A 27 9.31 12.03 11.55
CA PRO A 27 9.44 12.77 10.29
C PRO A 27 10.60 13.76 10.34
N THR A 28 11.80 13.25 10.19
CA THR A 28 13.03 14.04 10.01
C THR A 28 13.43 14.04 8.54
N ASP A 29 14.28 14.96 8.11
CA ASP A 29 14.83 14.95 6.74
C ASP A 29 15.57 13.65 6.42
N GLU A 30 16.15 13.00 7.41
CA GLU A 30 16.86 11.75 7.27
C GLU A 30 15.89 10.55 7.18
N ALA A 31 14.86 10.52 8.03
CA ALA A 31 13.79 9.53 7.96
C ALA A 31 13.05 9.60 6.61
N ALA A 32 12.74 10.79 6.13
CA ALA A 32 12.09 10.96 4.83
C ALA A 32 12.94 10.43 3.66
N LYS A 33 14.26 10.41 3.80
CA LYS A 33 15.17 9.84 2.79
C LYS A 33 15.29 8.31 2.86
N ASN A 34 15.20 7.75 4.05
CA ASN A 34 15.51 6.35 4.31
C ASN A 34 14.26 5.48 4.48
N ASP A 35 13.22 6.01 5.12
CA ASP A 35 12.00 5.26 5.47
C ASP A 35 10.72 5.83 4.81
N GLY A 36 10.84 6.97 4.13
CA GLY A 36 9.79 7.52 3.25
C GLY A 36 8.58 8.15 3.94
N CYS A 37 8.35 7.93 5.23
CA CYS A 37 7.20 8.45 5.99
C CYS A 37 5.86 8.35 5.22
N SER A 38 5.60 7.20 4.61
CA SER A 38 4.48 6.98 3.69
C SER A 38 3.13 7.29 4.32
N THR A 39 2.92 6.90 5.57
CA THR A 39 1.66 7.17 6.31
C THR A 39 1.33 8.66 6.36
N MET A 40 2.33 9.53 6.59
CA MET A 40 2.12 10.98 6.58
C MET A 40 1.81 11.52 5.18
N LEU A 41 2.44 10.96 4.16
CA LEU A 41 2.16 11.32 2.76
C LEU A 41 0.71 11.01 2.39
N TRP A 42 0.25 9.81 2.77
CA TRP A 42 -1.14 9.40 2.53
C TRP A 42 -2.14 10.22 3.33
N ASP A 43 -1.81 10.55 4.59
CA ASP A 43 -2.63 11.44 5.43
C ASP A 43 -2.76 12.84 4.82
N ALA A 44 -1.64 13.45 4.41
CA ALA A 44 -1.64 14.76 3.74
C ALA A 44 -2.51 14.75 2.47
N TYR A 45 -2.42 13.68 1.67
CA TYR A 45 -3.28 13.49 0.51
C TYR A 45 -4.76 13.38 0.90
N ALA A 46 -5.07 12.54 1.89
CA ALA A 46 -6.44 12.34 2.37
C ALA A 46 -7.04 13.63 2.94
N CYS A 47 -6.26 14.43 3.67
CA CYS A 47 -6.69 15.74 4.15
C CYS A 47 -7.05 16.70 3.01
N HIS A 48 -6.26 16.70 1.94
CA HIS A 48 -6.50 17.58 0.79
C HIS A 48 -7.71 17.18 -0.05
N HIS A 49 -7.99 15.87 -0.14
CA HIS A 49 -9.03 15.31 -1.03
C HIS A 49 -10.26 14.75 -0.30
N ASP A 50 -10.44 15.08 0.98
CA ASP A 50 -11.53 14.56 1.84
C ASP A 50 -11.58 13.02 1.90
N GLY A 51 -10.42 12.38 1.77
CA GLY A 51 -10.25 10.94 1.75
C GLY A 51 -10.08 10.31 3.12
N ARG A 52 -9.72 9.01 3.14
CA ARG A 52 -9.37 8.23 4.33
C ARG A 52 -8.17 7.36 4.08
N VAL A 53 -7.43 7.06 5.15
CA VAL A 53 -6.31 6.10 5.15
C VAL A 53 -6.59 5.01 6.17
N PHE A 54 -6.37 3.77 5.77
CA PHE A 54 -6.26 2.64 6.69
C PHE A 54 -4.80 2.22 6.68
N SER A 55 -4.12 2.29 7.82
CA SER A 55 -2.73 1.88 7.96
C SER A 55 -2.62 0.71 8.91
N CYS A 56 -1.98 -0.38 8.48
CA CYS A 56 -1.90 -1.63 9.23
C CYS A 56 -0.45 -1.93 9.58
N ASP A 57 -0.16 -2.12 10.86
CA ASP A 57 1.15 -2.59 11.32
C ASP A 57 1.00 -3.58 12.47
N ILE A 58 1.97 -4.50 12.60
CA ILE A 58 1.99 -5.49 13.67
C ILE A 58 2.52 -4.91 14.97
N ASP A 59 3.33 -3.85 14.91
CA ASP A 59 3.97 -3.21 16.05
C ASP A 59 3.11 -2.07 16.61
N GLU A 60 2.46 -2.35 17.74
CA GLU A 60 1.60 -1.37 18.41
C GLU A 60 2.34 -0.10 18.83
N ALA A 61 3.62 -0.20 19.22
CA ALA A 61 4.38 0.98 19.62
C ALA A 61 4.67 1.90 18.42
N LYS A 62 4.95 1.34 17.24
CA LYS A 62 5.11 2.11 16.01
C LYS A 62 3.79 2.75 15.58
N VAL A 63 2.68 2.03 15.69
CA VAL A 63 1.35 2.58 15.42
C VAL A 63 1.05 3.77 16.33
N GLN A 64 1.32 3.65 17.64
CA GLN A 64 1.12 4.76 18.58
C GLN A 64 1.98 5.97 18.22
N GLN A 65 3.25 5.75 17.88
CA GLN A 65 4.15 6.82 17.43
C GLN A 65 3.65 7.47 16.13
N ALA A 66 3.23 6.69 15.14
CA ALA A 66 2.70 7.22 13.89
C ALA A 66 1.42 8.04 14.12
N ALA A 67 0.54 7.61 15.03
CA ALA A 67 -0.71 8.29 15.34
C ALA A 67 -0.51 9.71 15.93
N GLU A 68 0.63 9.99 16.55
CA GLU A 68 0.96 11.34 17.05
C GLU A 68 1.27 12.34 15.93
N HIS A 69 1.50 11.88 14.70
CA HIS A 69 1.98 12.69 13.57
C HIS A 69 1.01 12.76 12.39
N VAL A 70 -0.16 12.17 12.51
CA VAL A 70 -1.18 12.14 11.44
C VAL A 70 -2.53 12.62 11.96
N SER A 71 -3.43 12.93 11.05
CA SER A 71 -4.79 13.39 11.36
C SER A 71 -5.75 12.23 11.70
N GLU A 72 -6.98 12.58 12.13
CA GLU A 72 -8.07 11.64 12.36
C GLU A 72 -8.55 10.91 11.09
N ARG A 73 -8.03 11.26 9.92
CA ARG A 73 -8.33 10.58 8.67
C ARG A 73 -7.60 9.24 8.53
N VAL A 74 -6.59 9.00 9.37
CA VAL A 74 -5.86 7.75 9.42
C VAL A 74 -6.46 6.84 10.50
N ALA A 75 -7.00 5.71 10.09
CA ALA A 75 -7.47 4.66 10.97
C ALA A 75 -6.42 3.54 11.02
N PHE A 76 -5.85 3.31 12.20
CA PHE A 76 -4.85 2.27 12.39
C PHE A 76 -5.46 0.91 12.72
N LEU A 77 -4.85 -0.15 12.18
CA LEU A 77 -5.20 -1.55 12.38
C LEU A 77 -3.98 -2.28 12.96
N VAL A 78 -3.93 -2.43 14.28
CA VAL A 78 -2.81 -3.13 14.95
C VAL A 78 -2.93 -4.63 14.80
N GLY A 79 -1.89 -5.28 14.28
CA GLY A 79 -1.76 -6.74 14.18
C GLY A 79 -1.35 -7.23 12.79
N ASP A 80 -1.36 -8.55 12.63
CA ASP A 80 -1.04 -9.22 11.37
C ASP A 80 -1.91 -8.67 10.21
N SER A 81 -1.28 -8.04 9.24
CA SER A 81 -1.93 -7.39 8.10
C SER A 81 -2.84 -8.34 7.33
N VAL A 82 -2.40 -9.57 7.04
CA VAL A 82 -3.20 -10.57 6.31
C VAL A 82 -4.56 -10.79 6.98
N ARG A 83 -4.62 -10.75 8.30
CA ARG A 83 -5.86 -10.87 9.08
C ARG A 83 -6.62 -9.56 9.20
N ARG A 84 -5.90 -8.45 9.44
CA ARG A 84 -6.51 -7.14 9.68
C ARG A 84 -7.18 -6.56 8.44
N LEU A 85 -6.66 -6.84 7.26
CA LEU A 85 -7.24 -6.39 5.99
C LEU A 85 -8.70 -6.86 5.80
N TRP A 86 -9.11 -7.96 6.42
CA TRP A 86 -10.51 -8.41 6.41
C TRP A 86 -11.46 -7.47 7.14
N ASN A 87 -10.97 -6.62 8.04
CA ASN A 87 -11.76 -5.67 8.81
C ASN A 87 -11.87 -4.28 8.15
N VAL A 88 -11.16 -4.04 7.04
CA VAL A 88 -11.26 -2.78 6.30
C VAL A 88 -12.62 -2.70 5.62
N PRO A 89 -13.39 -1.63 5.86
CA PRO A 89 -14.70 -1.44 5.25
C PRO A 89 -14.58 -0.82 3.84
N GLY A 90 -15.55 -1.13 2.99
CA GLY A 90 -15.70 -0.47 1.69
C GLY A 90 -14.67 -0.89 0.65
N MET A 91 -14.47 -0.02 -0.34
CA MET A 91 -13.50 -0.19 -1.42
C MET A 91 -12.34 0.78 -1.24
N VAL A 92 -11.16 0.43 -1.75
CA VAL A 92 -9.97 1.28 -1.73
C VAL A 92 -9.51 1.57 -3.16
N GLN A 93 -9.05 2.79 -3.38
CA GLN A 93 -8.53 3.25 -4.67
C GLN A 93 -7.03 3.02 -4.79
N LEU A 94 -6.33 2.93 -3.66
CA LEU A 94 -4.92 2.55 -3.61
C LEU A 94 -4.69 1.52 -2.50
N LEU A 95 -4.07 0.40 -2.86
CA LEU A 95 -3.42 -0.52 -1.94
C LEU A 95 -1.91 -0.30 -2.02
N TYR A 96 -1.28 0.06 -0.90
CA TYR A 96 0.17 0.19 -0.77
C TYR A 96 0.71 -0.93 0.11
N LEU A 97 1.56 -1.78 -0.45
CA LEU A 97 2.16 -2.94 0.20
C LEU A 97 3.61 -2.63 0.56
N ASP A 98 3.89 -2.46 1.86
CA ASP A 98 5.23 -2.16 2.38
C ASP A 98 5.51 -2.80 3.75
N SER A 99 4.73 -3.79 4.16
CA SER A 99 5.02 -4.58 5.36
C SER A 99 6.20 -5.54 5.16
N PHE A 100 6.59 -6.23 6.21
CA PHE A 100 7.55 -7.32 6.21
C PHE A 100 8.91 -6.99 5.56
N ASP A 101 9.94 -6.79 6.38
CA ASP A 101 11.28 -6.37 5.93
C ASP A 101 11.87 -7.27 4.85
N LEU A 102 12.41 -6.64 3.80
CA LEU A 102 13.02 -7.33 2.69
C LEU A 102 14.45 -7.78 3.02
N GLN A 103 14.73 -9.05 2.76
CA GLN A 103 16.10 -9.56 2.68
C GLN A 103 16.45 -9.78 1.21
N TRP A 104 17.31 -8.95 0.63
CA TRP A 104 17.67 -9.00 -0.79
C TRP A 104 18.28 -10.34 -1.22
N THR A 105 18.96 -11.05 -0.30
CA THR A 105 19.53 -12.38 -0.55
C THR A 105 18.48 -13.50 -0.54
N ASN A 106 17.31 -13.26 0.06
CA ASN A 106 16.17 -14.18 0.07
C ASN A 106 14.85 -13.38 0.15
N PRO A 107 14.36 -12.85 -0.96
CA PRO A 107 13.15 -12.01 -0.98
C PRO A 107 11.84 -12.79 -0.82
N HIS A 108 11.89 -14.12 -0.94
CA HIS A 108 10.67 -14.95 -0.99
C HIS A 108 9.75 -14.83 0.23
N PRO A 109 10.24 -14.78 1.49
CA PRO A 109 9.34 -14.64 2.65
C PRO A 109 8.49 -13.36 2.59
N SER A 110 9.11 -12.19 2.33
CA SER A 110 8.39 -10.93 2.21
C SER A 110 7.49 -10.89 0.96
N ALA A 111 7.95 -11.42 -0.17
CA ALA A 111 7.14 -11.50 -1.39
C ALA A 111 5.90 -12.41 -1.23
N LEU A 112 6.02 -13.53 -0.50
CA LEU A 112 4.88 -14.41 -0.18
C LEU A 112 3.91 -13.73 0.80
N HIS A 113 4.43 -12.98 1.78
CA HIS A 113 3.59 -12.23 2.70
C HIS A 113 2.76 -11.17 1.94
N HIS A 114 3.38 -10.41 1.05
CA HIS A 114 2.68 -9.44 0.20
C HIS A 114 1.64 -10.11 -0.73
N LEU A 115 1.90 -11.32 -1.22
CA LEU A 115 0.88 -12.06 -1.97
C LEU A 115 -0.32 -12.43 -1.07
N ALA A 116 -0.08 -12.83 0.18
CA ALA A 116 -1.15 -13.12 1.12
C ALA A 116 -1.96 -11.85 1.49
N GLU A 117 -1.30 -10.71 1.68
CA GLU A 117 -1.95 -9.41 1.86
C GLU A 117 -2.79 -9.03 0.64
N MET A 118 -2.22 -9.15 -0.57
CA MET A 118 -2.92 -8.91 -1.82
C MET A 118 -4.17 -9.78 -1.95
N ALA A 119 -4.09 -11.06 -1.61
CA ALA A 119 -5.23 -11.97 -1.62
C ALA A 119 -6.32 -11.52 -0.63
N SER A 120 -5.94 -11.12 0.59
CA SER A 120 -6.86 -10.62 1.62
C SER A 120 -7.51 -9.29 1.22
N ALA A 121 -6.76 -8.41 0.55
CA ALA A 121 -7.21 -7.10 0.10
C ALA A 121 -8.00 -7.14 -1.22
N SER A 122 -7.93 -8.23 -1.99
CA SER A 122 -8.50 -8.32 -3.34
C SER A 122 -9.98 -7.92 -3.41
N ARG A 123 -10.76 -8.27 -2.38
CA ARG A 123 -12.18 -7.91 -2.25
C ARG A 123 -12.44 -6.39 -2.10
N LEU A 124 -11.41 -5.62 -1.73
CA LEU A 124 -11.48 -4.17 -1.53
C LEU A 124 -11.13 -3.40 -2.81
N LEU A 125 -10.58 -4.07 -3.81
CA LEU A 125 -10.15 -3.46 -5.05
C LEU A 125 -11.27 -3.52 -6.10
N GLN A 126 -11.41 -2.45 -6.84
CA GLN A 126 -12.37 -2.32 -7.93
C GLN A 126 -11.64 -2.03 -9.25
N PRO A 127 -12.33 -2.09 -10.40
CA PRO A 127 -11.75 -1.67 -11.67
C PRO A 127 -11.14 -0.27 -11.56
N GLY A 128 -9.89 -0.15 -11.99
CA GLY A 128 -9.15 1.11 -11.91
C GLY A 128 -8.41 1.38 -10.60
N SER A 129 -8.67 0.62 -9.51
CA SER A 129 -7.86 0.70 -8.28
C SER A 129 -6.38 0.50 -8.58
N LEU A 130 -5.54 1.17 -7.81
CA LEU A 130 -4.08 1.09 -7.93
C LEU A 130 -3.51 0.13 -6.88
N VAL A 131 -2.48 -0.61 -7.27
CA VAL A 131 -1.66 -1.43 -6.36
C VAL A 131 -0.23 -0.96 -6.48
N LEU A 132 0.32 -0.42 -5.40
CA LEU A 132 1.70 0.02 -5.27
C LEU A 132 2.43 -0.93 -4.33
N ILE A 133 3.59 -1.41 -4.74
CA ILE A 133 4.42 -2.35 -3.97
C ILE A 133 5.79 -1.74 -3.81
N ASP A 134 6.28 -1.67 -2.58
CA ASP A 134 7.62 -1.15 -2.29
C ASP A 134 8.70 -2.23 -2.35
N ASP A 135 9.96 -1.82 -2.20
CA ASP A 135 11.12 -2.70 -2.18
C ASP A 135 11.15 -3.73 -3.30
N CYS A 136 10.77 -3.31 -4.48
CA CYS A 136 10.91 -4.09 -5.70
C CYS A 136 12.30 -3.86 -6.31
N GLY A 137 12.72 -4.74 -7.19
CA GLY A 137 14.00 -4.62 -7.90
C GLY A 137 13.92 -5.34 -9.25
N PRO A 138 15.01 -5.42 -10.00
CA PRO A 138 15.05 -6.14 -11.28
C PRO A 138 14.53 -7.58 -11.17
N ASP A 139 14.81 -8.24 -10.04
CA ASP A 139 14.43 -9.63 -9.76
C ASP A 139 13.08 -9.73 -9.02
N GLY A 140 12.36 -8.63 -8.86
CA GLY A 140 11.01 -8.59 -8.29
C GLY A 140 10.93 -8.18 -6.82
N GLY A 141 11.91 -8.44 -5.99
CA GLY A 141 11.89 -8.10 -4.56
C GLY A 141 10.59 -8.51 -3.86
N LYS A 142 10.02 -7.64 -3.05
CA LYS A 142 8.70 -7.84 -2.41
C LYS A 142 7.56 -8.03 -3.43
N GLY A 143 7.70 -7.45 -4.64
CA GLY A 143 6.67 -7.51 -5.69
C GLY A 143 6.63 -8.80 -6.51
N PHE A 144 7.56 -9.74 -6.32
CA PHE A 144 7.75 -10.89 -7.22
C PHE A 144 6.45 -11.68 -7.48
N TYR A 145 5.77 -12.14 -6.45
CA TYR A 145 4.56 -12.94 -6.60
C TYR A 145 3.32 -12.12 -6.92
N VAL A 146 3.19 -10.93 -6.32
CA VAL A 146 2.07 -10.01 -6.56
C VAL A 146 2.06 -9.55 -8.01
N ALA A 147 3.22 -9.18 -8.58
CA ALA A 147 3.33 -8.76 -9.97
C ALA A 147 2.94 -9.87 -10.95
N ASN A 148 3.34 -11.11 -10.67
CA ASN A 148 2.95 -12.27 -11.48
C ASN A 148 1.43 -12.51 -11.42
N TRP A 149 0.84 -12.41 -10.23
CA TRP A 149 -0.59 -12.55 -10.06
C TRP A 149 -1.37 -11.44 -10.78
N LEU A 150 -0.96 -10.17 -10.61
CA LEU A 150 -1.56 -9.01 -11.27
C LEU A 150 -1.49 -9.12 -12.79
N HIS A 151 -0.35 -9.55 -13.32
CA HIS A 151 -0.20 -9.80 -14.75
C HIS A 151 -1.18 -10.88 -15.24
N HIS A 152 -1.31 -11.97 -14.49
CA HIS A 152 -2.19 -13.10 -14.86
C HIS A 152 -3.67 -12.70 -14.92
N ILE A 153 -4.13 -11.81 -14.01
CA ILE A 153 -5.51 -11.31 -14.04
C ILE A 153 -5.76 -10.17 -15.03
N GLY A 154 -4.74 -9.77 -15.81
CA GLY A 154 -4.85 -8.72 -16.82
C GLY A 154 -4.75 -7.29 -16.27
N ALA A 155 -4.18 -7.09 -15.08
CA ALA A 155 -3.86 -5.75 -14.58
C ALA A 155 -2.80 -5.08 -15.45
N THR A 156 -2.85 -3.76 -15.54
CA THR A 156 -1.94 -2.96 -16.37
C THR A 156 -0.74 -2.51 -15.55
N PRO A 157 0.50 -2.90 -15.92
CA PRO A 157 1.69 -2.35 -15.28
C PRO A 157 1.90 -0.89 -15.71
N ILE A 158 2.05 0.01 -14.73
CA ILE A 158 2.28 1.44 -14.97
C ILE A 158 3.74 1.79 -14.75
N MET A 159 4.34 1.22 -13.68
CA MET A 159 5.74 1.47 -13.32
C MET A 159 6.34 0.18 -12.75
N ARG A 160 7.57 -0.11 -13.16
CA ARG A 160 8.36 -1.25 -12.63
C ARG A 160 9.79 -0.79 -12.40
N HIS A 161 10.07 -0.38 -11.18
CA HIS A 161 11.36 0.13 -10.73
C HIS A 161 11.67 -0.39 -9.32
N TYR A 162 12.16 0.48 -8.43
CA TYR A 162 12.25 0.21 -6.99
C TYR A 162 10.85 0.00 -6.37
N GLN A 163 9.83 0.69 -6.91
CA GLN A 163 8.41 0.44 -6.63
C GLN A 163 7.74 -0.09 -7.88
N TYR A 164 6.80 -1.03 -7.73
CA TYR A 164 5.92 -1.49 -8.79
C TYR A 164 4.54 -0.88 -8.61
N LEU A 165 4.03 -0.23 -9.66
CA LEU A 165 2.68 0.33 -9.68
C LEU A 165 1.87 -0.35 -10.78
N TRP A 166 0.68 -0.84 -10.40
CA TRP A 166 -0.26 -1.52 -11.25
C TRP A 166 -1.64 -0.89 -11.15
N GLN A 167 -2.43 -1.01 -12.21
CA GLN A 167 -3.85 -0.66 -12.21
C GLN A 167 -4.70 -1.91 -12.43
N MET A 168 -5.71 -2.08 -11.57
CA MET A 168 -6.64 -3.20 -11.64
C MET A 168 -7.43 -3.16 -12.95
N PRO A 169 -7.67 -4.33 -13.59
CA PRO A 169 -8.34 -4.39 -14.87
C PRO A 169 -9.79 -3.93 -14.77
N SER A 170 -10.33 -3.44 -15.87
CA SER A 170 -11.77 -3.31 -16.01
C SER A 170 -12.36 -4.71 -16.17
N TRP A 171 -13.03 -5.22 -15.13
CA TRP A 171 -13.77 -6.48 -15.23
C TRP A 171 -14.84 -6.32 -16.31
N LYS A 172 -14.63 -6.90 -17.47
CA LYS A 172 -15.75 -7.07 -18.41
C LYS A 172 -16.66 -8.10 -17.77
N SER A 173 -17.91 -7.72 -17.53
CA SER A 173 -18.96 -8.68 -17.16
C SER A 173 -18.92 -9.81 -18.19
N ILE A 174 -18.64 -11.02 -17.72
CA ILE A 174 -18.74 -12.23 -18.54
C ILE A 174 -20.23 -12.51 -18.76
#